data_9bad64f74cbc6769ddf253ffa09a1ee2
#
_entry.id   9bad64f74cbc6769ddf253ffa09a1ee2
#
_cell.length_a   1.000
_cell.length_b   1.000
_cell.length_c   1.000
_cell.angle_alpha   90.00
_cell.angle_beta   90.00
_cell.angle_gamma   90.00
#
_symmetry.space_group_name_H-M   'P 1'
#
loop_
_entity.id
_entity.type
_entity.pdbx_description
1 polymer ?
#
loop_
_entity_poly.entity_id
_entity_poly.type
_entity_poly.pdbx_seq_one_letter_code
_entity_poly.pdbx_strand_id
1 'polypeptide(L)'
;MLSEDRRFQEIKWLLNATIEEFDSFLKSAGGFEDVKVGNGWDPSKVPYLAYLFTPMPASKALELAEKKKVELFRSIFWITGPKREKIELIGEPTVEFVPRWEIEGYHECSFFRRGAYHLRVKHDVVAIEVEGKLRNLTTEASLSSNKALHTGPDEKADALAAQGPKYFTIDDVLELAYQYRSGHLYLDGKGVEDREFEKMRGRYEKLESLSERTNIDDLLKGHLKDAMENKKVVFDKLREKIVRPPENFNKILSNRFEVTQLNLFFIPFYVYRYRHLGKIQEMRIHSVTGEVFE
;
A
#
# COMPACT_ATOMS: atom_id res chain seq x y z
N MET A 1 21.82 2.51 -8.25
CA MET A 1 22.86 2.15 -9.26
C MET A 1 23.44 0.76 -9.05
N LEU A 2 23.83 0.33 -7.85
CA LEU A 2 24.35 -1.05 -7.62
C LEU A 2 23.34 -2.19 -7.82
N SER A 3 22.04 -1.93 -7.83
CA SER A 3 21.00 -2.98 -8.00
C SER A 3 20.79 -3.43 -9.45
N GLU A 4 20.98 -2.54 -10.42
CA GLU A 4 20.82 -2.88 -11.85
C GLU A 4 21.96 -3.75 -12.36
N ASP A 5 23.19 -3.46 -11.94
CA ASP A 5 24.38 -4.25 -12.31
C ASP A 5 24.29 -5.70 -11.81
N ARG A 6 23.78 -5.90 -10.59
CA ARG A 6 23.63 -7.25 -10.03
C ARG A 6 22.56 -8.06 -10.78
N ARG A 7 21.43 -7.43 -11.10
CA ARG A 7 20.37 -8.06 -11.91
C ARG A 7 20.87 -8.43 -13.30
N PHE A 8 21.61 -7.52 -13.92
CA PHE A 8 22.16 -7.78 -15.24
C PHE A 8 23.15 -8.95 -15.23
N GLN A 9 23.96 -9.07 -14.21
CA GLN A 9 24.89 -10.19 -14.04
C GLN A 9 24.17 -11.51 -13.77
N GLU A 10 23.11 -11.51 -12.96
CA GLU A 10 22.27 -12.70 -12.72
C GLU A 10 21.56 -13.16 -14.00
N ILE A 11 20.97 -12.23 -14.76
CA ILE A 11 20.36 -12.53 -16.06
C ILE A 11 21.39 -13.05 -17.05
N LYS A 12 22.56 -12.42 -17.12
CA LYS A 12 23.65 -12.86 -18.00
C LYS A 12 24.15 -14.25 -17.65
N TRP A 13 24.27 -14.57 -16.36
CA TRP A 13 24.63 -15.91 -15.90
C TRP A 13 23.59 -16.94 -16.32
N LEU A 14 22.30 -16.64 -16.12
CA LEU A 14 21.19 -17.51 -16.48
C LEU A 14 21.12 -17.81 -17.99
N LEU A 15 21.43 -16.82 -18.83
CA LEU A 15 21.46 -16.99 -20.29
C LEU A 15 22.62 -17.90 -20.75
N ASN A 16 23.66 -18.05 -19.93
CA ASN A 16 24.84 -18.84 -20.25
C ASN A 16 24.92 -20.16 -19.47
N ALA A 17 23.99 -20.39 -18.53
CA ALA A 17 23.97 -21.61 -17.73
C ALA A 17 23.46 -22.80 -18.57
N THR A 18 24.05 -23.97 -18.34
CA THR A 18 23.53 -25.22 -18.89
C THR A 18 22.19 -25.58 -18.23
N ILE A 19 21.40 -26.44 -18.86
CA ILE A 19 20.12 -26.89 -18.31
C ILE A 19 20.30 -27.54 -16.93
N GLU A 20 21.39 -28.24 -16.70
CA GLU A 20 21.70 -28.90 -15.44
C GLU A 20 22.05 -27.91 -14.33
N GLU A 21 22.85 -26.88 -14.64
CA GLU A 21 23.16 -25.77 -13.72
C GLU A 21 21.88 -25.00 -13.37
N PHE A 22 21.03 -24.83 -14.38
CA PHE A 22 19.76 -24.14 -14.21
C PHE A 22 18.78 -24.91 -13.33
N ASP A 23 18.65 -26.22 -13.53
CA ASP A 23 17.83 -27.08 -12.68
C ASP A 23 18.39 -27.17 -11.25
N SER A 24 19.71 -27.19 -11.10
CA SER A 24 20.34 -27.11 -9.79
C SER A 24 20.07 -25.79 -9.09
N PHE A 25 20.14 -24.69 -9.85
CA PHE A 25 19.79 -23.35 -9.36
C PHE A 25 18.31 -23.24 -8.93
N LEU A 26 17.40 -23.83 -9.69
CA LEU A 26 15.97 -23.86 -9.32
C LEU A 26 15.72 -24.67 -8.04
N LYS A 27 16.40 -25.81 -7.88
CA LYS A 27 16.28 -26.67 -6.69
C LYS A 27 16.83 -26.00 -5.43
N SER A 28 17.77 -25.09 -5.58
CA SER A 28 18.32 -24.29 -4.46
C SER A 28 17.45 -23.09 -4.07
N ALA A 29 16.20 -23.04 -4.52
CA ALA A 29 15.33 -21.91 -4.29
C ALA A 29 14.99 -21.72 -2.82
N GLY A 30 15.22 -20.52 -2.30
CA GLY A 30 14.65 -20.04 -1.06
C GLY A 30 13.16 -19.69 -1.22
N GLY A 31 12.44 -19.68 -0.12
CA GLY A 31 11.07 -19.18 -0.08
C GLY A 31 11.00 -17.66 -0.29
N PHE A 32 9.78 -17.15 -0.51
CA PHE A 32 9.55 -15.71 -0.68
C PHE A 32 10.12 -14.88 0.49
N GLU A 33 10.11 -15.43 1.69
CA GLU A 33 10.59 -14.77 2.90
C GLU A 33 12.14 -14.70 3.01
N ASP A 34 12.87 -15.53 2.25
CA ASP A 34 14.32 -15.69 2.43
C ASP A 34 15.14 -14.60 1.72
N VAL A 35 14.56 -13.96 0.70
CA VAL A 35 15.25 -12.94 -0.10
C VAL A 35 14.69 -11.56 0.25
N LYS A 36 15.26 -10.91 1.26
CA LYS A 36 14.83 -9.59 1.72
C LYS A 36 15.88 -8.54 1.39
N VAL A 37 15.49 -7.57 0.59
CA VAL A 37 16.32 -6.43 0.19
C VAL A 37 15.48 -5.15 0.33
N GLY A 38 16.14 -4.04 0.66
CA GLY A 38 15.52 -2.74 0.85
C GLY A 38 15.34 -2.38 2.33
N ASN A 39 15.02 -1.12 2.58
CA ASN A 39 14.93 -0.57 3.94
C ASN A 39 13.57 -0.83 4.61
N GLY A 40 12.53 -1.12 3.82
CA GLY A 40 11.16 -1.29 4.31
C GLY A 40 10.94 -2.59 5.09
N TRP A 41 11.88 -3.54 5.04
CA TRP A 41 11.82 -4.75 5.86
C TRP A 41 12.20 -4.49 7.33
N ASP A 42 12.94 -3.42 7.58
CA ASP A 42 13.33 -3.00 8.93
C ASP A 42 12.94 -1.53 9.14
N PRO A 43 11.81 -1.27 9.82
CA PRO A 43 11.33 0.08 10.08
C PRO A 43 12.34 0.99 10.79
N SER A 44 13.26 0.42 11.56
CA SER A 44 14.27 1.21 12.30
C SER A 44 15.28 1.90 11.39
N LYS A 45 15.51 1.35 10.19
CA LYS A 45 16.48 1.87 9.20
C LYS A 45 15.92 2.95 8.30
N VAL A 46 14.61 3.21 8.34
CA VAL A 46 13.99 4.23 7.49
C VAL A 46 14.03 5.58 8.20
N PRO A 47 14.69 6.58 7.61
CA PRO A 47 14.63 7.95 8.11
C PRO A 47 13.21 8.50 7.97
N TYR A 48 12.85 9.43 8.83
CA TYR A 48 11.59 10.15 8.75
C TYR A 48 11.82 11.65 8.93
N LEU A 49 10.92 12.45 8.39
CA LEU A 49 10.85 13.88 8.62
C LEU A 49 9.60 14.19 9.44
N ALA A 50 9.74 15.08 10.41
CA ALA A 50 8.62 15.51 11.26
C ALA A 50 8.27 16.97 10.96
N TYR A 51 6.98 17.27 10.86
CA TYR A 51 6.44 18.58 10.52
C TYR A 51 5.33 19.00 11.47
N LEU A 52 5.23 20.30 11.69
CA LEU A 52 4.12 20.91 12.42
C LEU A 52 3.33 21.81 11.46
N PHE A 53 2.02 21.64 11.44
CA PHE A 53 1.13 22.57 10.75
C PHE A 53 1.06 23.90 11.51
N THR A 54 1.16 25.01 10.80
CA THR A 54 1.03 26.34 11.39
C THR A 54 -0.41 26.59 11.85
N PRO A 55 -0.67 26.75 13.15
CA PRO A 55 -2.01 26.94 13.66
C PRO A 55 -2.54 28.34 13.30
N MET A 56 -3.87 28.48 13.21
CA MET A 56 -4.51 29.78 13.20
C MET A 56 -4.27 30.51 14.53
N PRO A 57 -4.40 31.86 14.58
CA PRO A 57 -4.32 32.60 15.83
C PRO A 57 -5.33 32.09 16.87
N ALA A 58 -4.90 31.95 18.13
CA ALA A 58 -5.75 31.48 19.24
C ALA A 58 -7.02 32.32 19.41
N SER A 59 -6.95 33.64 19.15
CA SER A 59 -8.10 34.53 19.19
C SER A 59 -9.20 34.14 18.19
N LYS A 60 -8.79 33.72 16.96
CA LYS A 60 -9.72 33.23 15.94
C LYS A 60 -10.34 31.90 16.33
N ALA A 61 -9.55 30.99 16.89
CA ALA A 61 -10.06 29.73 17.40
C ALA A 61 -11.07 29.91 18.53
N LEU A 62 -10.78 30.85 19.46
CA LEU A 62 -11.71 31.22 20.54
C LEU A 62 -13.02 31.79 19.99
N GLU A 63 -12.96 32.62 18.96
CA GLU A 63 -14.16 33.18 18.33
C GLU A 63 -15.04 32.05 17.74
N LEU A 64 -14.43 31.05 17.10
CA LEU A 64 -15.14 29.88 16.59
C LEU A 64 -15.75 29.06 17.73
N ALA A 65 -14.99 28.81 18.79
CA ALA A 65 -15.46 28.12 19.99
C ALA A 65 -16.68 28.83 20.62
N GLU A 66 -16.56 30.12 20.78
CA GLU A 66 -17.65 30.93 21.33
C GLU A 66 -18.92 30.91 20.45
N LYS A 67 -18.77 30.87 19.13
CA LYS A 67 -19.91 30.73 18.19
C LYS A 67 -20.61 29.38 18.32
N LYS A 68 -19.88 28.33 18.64
CA LYS A 68 -20.36 26.94 18.63
C LYS A 68 -20.71 26.38 20.01
N LYS A 69 -20.31 27.01 21.11
CA LYS A 69 -20.47 26.48 22.47
C LYS A 69 -21.89 26.08 22.88
N VAL A 70 -22.92 26.67 22.26
CA VAL A 70 -24.32 26.28 22.49
C VAL A 70 -24.62 24.88 21.95
N GLU A 71 -23.96 24.48 20.87
CA GLU A 71 -24.18 23.18 20.24
C GLU A 71 -23.73 22.04 21.15
N LEU A 72 -22.65 22.22 21.93
CA LEU A 72 -22.16 21.24 22.91
C LEU A 72 -23.20 20.79 23.95
N PHE A 73 -24.10 21.67 24.32
CA PHE A 73 -25.10 21.43 25.36
C PHE A 73 -26.50 21.24 24.80
N ARG A 74 -26.63 21.07 23.46
CA ARG A 74 -27.91 20.76 22.82
C ARG A 74 -28.29 19.33 23.10
N SER A 75 -29.36 19.10 23.84
CA SER A 75 -29.93 17.79 24.00
C SER A 75 -30.99 17.56 22.93
N ILE A 76 -31.08 16.31 22.44
CA ILE A 76 -32.07 15.87 21.43
C ILE A 76 -33.51 16.19 21.87
N PHE A 77 -33.75 16.32 23.17
CA PHE A 77 -35.06 16.59 23.75
C PHE A 77 -35.37 18.09 23.99
N TRP A 78 -34.39 18.98 23.72
CA TRP A 78 -34.59 20.41 23.97
C TRP A 78 -34.66 21.16 22.64
N ILE A 79 -35.86 21.66 22.30
CA ILE A 79 -36.07 22.48 21.10
C ILE A 79 -35.27 23.80 21.18
N THR A 80 -35.05 24.31 22.39
CA THR A 80 -34.26 25.51 22.64
C THR A 80 -33.00 25.16 23.43
N GLY A 81 -31.82 25.35 22.81
CA GLY A 81 -30.54 25.18 23.49
C GLY A 81 -30.39 26.14 24.70
N PRO A 82 -29.36 25.93 25.54
CA PRO A 82 -29.09 26.79 26.67
C PRO A 82 -28.77 28.22 26.18
N LYS A 83 -29.09 29.22 27.02
CA LYS A 83 -28.69 30.62 26.74
C LYS A 83 -27.18 30.69 26.75
N ARG A 84 -26.59 31.31 25.74
CA ARG A 84 -25.15 31.44 25.52
C ARG A 84 -24.42 32.01 26.72
N GLU A 85 -25.00 32.97 27.43
CA GLU A 85 -24.43 33.65 28.60
C GLU A 85 -24.32 32.73 29.82
N LYS A 86 -25.03 31.60 29.84
CA LYS A 86 -24.98 30.61 30.92
C LYS A 86 -23.95 29.51 30.71
N ILE A 87 -23.22 29.57 29.60
CA ILE A 87 -22.15 28.63 29.27
C ILE A 87 -20.82 29.33 29.53
N GLU A 88 -20.11 28.84 30.52
CA GLU A 88 -18.85 29.45 31.01
C GLU A 88 -17.65 28.68 30.46
N LEU A 89 -16.63 29.40 29.96
CA LEU A 89 -15.34 28.85 29.64
C LEU A 89 -14.58 28.54 30.93
N ILE A 90 -13.99 27.35 31.04
CA ILE A 90 -13.24 26.92 32.22
C ILE A 90 -11.76 26.89 31.90
N GLY A 91 -10.99 27.73 32.62
CA GLY A 91 -9.53 27.77 32.47
C GLY A 91 -9.07 28.31 31.11
N GLU A 92 -7.79 28.14 30.86
CA GLU A 92 -7.20 28.49 29.58
C GLU A 92 -7.31 27.34 28.59
N PRO A 93 -7.44 27.63 27.28
CA PRO A 93 -7.44 26.59 26.26
C PRO A 93 -6.09 25.88 26.25
N THR A 94 -6.14 24.56 26.06
CA THR A 94 -4.94 23.75 25.86
C THR A 94 -4.75 23.46 24.36
N VAL A 95 -3.52 23.16 23.97
CA VAL A 95 -3.21 22.73 22.61
C VAL A 95 -2.82 21.25 22.64
N GLU A 96 -3.51 20.43 21.86
CA GLU A 96 -3.18 19.05 21.63
C GLU A 96 -2.57 18.89 20.25
N PHE A 97 -1.55 18.04 20.13
CA PHE A 97 -0.92 17.71 18.85
C PHE A 97 -1.32 16.30 18.42
N VAL A 98 -2.02 16.21 17.31
CA VAL A 98 -2.51 14.95 16.80
C VAL A 98 -1.59 14.46 15.67
N PRO A 99 -0.93 13.30 15.84
CA PRO A 99 -0.01 12.78 14.83
C PRO A 99 -0.76 12.23 13.61
N ARG A 100 -0.16 12.43 12.44
CA ARG A 100 -0.57 11.86 11.15
C ARG A 100 0.66 11.39 10.40
N TRP A 101 0.54 10.31 9.67
CA TRP A 101 1.61 9.73 8.88
C TRP A 101 1.33 9.81 7.39
N GLU A 102 2.35 10.13 6.65
CA GLU A 102 2.41 9.96 5.20
C GLU A 102 3.54 8.98 4.89
N ILE A 103 3.21 7.90 4.23
CA ILE A 103 4.18 6.86 3.87
C ILE A 103 4.02 6.48 2.41
N GLU A 104 5.14 6.44 1.70
CA GLU A 104 5.23 6.01 0.31
C GLU A 104 6.33 4.98 0.15
N GLY A 105 6.11 4.02 -0.74
CA GLY A 105 7.10 3.02 -1.03
C GLY A 105 6.71 2.12 -2.19
N TYR A 106 7.57 1.16 -2.48
CA TYR A 106 7.34 0.17 -3.52
C TYR A 106 7.81 -1.22 -3.10
N HIS A 107 7.24 -2.19 -3.76
CA HIS A 107 7.64 -3.59 -3.71
C HIS A 107 7.97 -4.06 -5.11
N GLU A 108 9.12 -4.70 -5.26
CA GLU A 108 9.52 -5.35 -6.51
C GLU A 108 10.00 -6.78 -6.22
N CYS A 109 9.63 -7.67 -7.13
CA CYS A 109 10.00 -9.07 -7.02
C CYS A 109 10.35 -9.62 -8.41
N SER A 110 11.51 -10.25 -8.54
CA SER A 110 11.92 -11.00 -9.72
C SER A 110 11.94 -12.48 -9.38
N PHE A 111 11.36 -13.30 -10.21
CA PHE A 111 11.19 -14.72 -9.92
C PHE A 111 11.09 -15.54 -11.18
N PHE A 112 11.39 -16.84 -11.05
CA PHE A 112 11.09 -17.83 -12.08
C PHE A 112 9.79 -18.53 -11.77
N ARG A 113 9.04 -18.79 -12.83
CA ARG A 113 7.87 -19.68 -12.81
C ARG A 113 7.83 -20.53 -14.07
N ARG A 114 7.12 -21.65 -14.01
CA ARG A 114 6.82 -22.46 -15.18
C ARG A 114 5.43 -22.11 -15.70
N GLY A 115 5.33 -22.00 -17.01
CA GLY A 115 4.10 -21.68 -17.71
C GLY A 115 3.90 -22.56 -18.93
N ALA A 116 2.71 -22.49 -19.50
CA ALA A 116 2.38 -23.10 -20.79
C ALA A 116 1.84 -22.01 -21.73
N TYR A 117 2.24 -22.07 -22.98
CA TYR A 117 1.79 -21.15 -24.03
C TYR A 117 0.95 -21.86 -25.05
N HIS A 118 -0.21 -21.33 -25.37
CA HIS A 118 -1.10 -21.81 -26.40
C HIS A 118 -1.05 -20.85 -27.60
N LEU A 119 -0.32 -21.27 -28.64
CA LEU A 119 -0.16 -20.49 -29.86
C LEU A 119 -1.21 -20.95 -30.89
N ARG A 120 -2.07 -20.02 -31.32
CA ARG A 120 -3.03 -20.29 -32.37
C ARG A 120 -2.32 -20.55 -33.70
N VAL A 121 -2.64 -21.65 -34.33
CA VAL A 121 -2.14 -22.03 -35.65
C VAL A 121 -3.24 -21.97 -36.72
N LYS A 122 -2.85 -21.90 -38.00
CA LYS A 122 -3.80 -21.88 -39.10
C LYS A 122 -4.55 -23.23 -39.15
N HIS A 123 -5.78 -23.21 -39.66
CA HIS A 123 -6.67 -24.38 -39.69
C HIS A 123 -6.13 -25.54 -40.54
N ASP A 124 -5.33 -25.21 -41.56
CA ASP A 124 -4.71 -26.16 -42.51
C ASP A 124 -3.42 -26.82 -41.99
N VAL A 125 -2.91 -26.36 -40.85
CA VAL A 125 -1.73 -26.96 -40.21
C VAL A 125 -2.12 -28.27 -39.57
N VAL A 126 -1.41 -29.33 -39.90
CA VAL A 126 -1.65 -30.69 -39.38
C VAL A 126 -0.70 -31.05 -38.24
N ALA A 127 0.55 -30.60 -38.34
CA ALA A 127 1.57 -30.82 -37.33
C ALA A 127 2.59 -29.68 -37.36
N ILE A 128 3.31 -29.49 -36.25
CA ILE A 128 4.38 -28.52 -36.13
C ILE A 128 5.65 -29.23 -35.66
N GLU A 129 6.76 -28.93 -36.28
CA GLU A 129 8.08 -29.36 -35.83
C GLU A 129 8.74 -28.26 -35.04
N VAL A 130 9.19 -28.58 -33.82
CA VAL A 130 9.95 -27.67 -32.94
C VAL A 130 11.16 -28.43 -32.45
N GLU A 131 12.34 -27.88 -32.69
CA GLU A 131 13.62 -28.50 -32.30
C GLU A 131 13.80 -29.95 -32.84
N GLY A 132 13.39 -30.17 -34.07
CA GLY A 132 13.48 -31.50 -34.69
C GLY A 132 12.46 -32.52 -34.18
N LYS A 133 11.48 -32.13 -33.40
CA LYS A 133 10.43 -32.99 -32.85
C LYS A 133 9.06 -32.57 -33.36
N LEU A 134 8.31 -33.54 -33.93
CA LEU A 134 6.92 -33.34 -34.29
C LEU A 134 6.07 -33.16 -33.02
N ARG A 135 5.24 -32.14 -32.99
CA ARG A 135 4.32 -31.84 -31.90
C ARG A 135 2.88 -31.90 -32.37
N ASN A 136 2.04 -32.53 -31.59
CA ASN A 136 0.60 -32.59 -31.85
C ASN A 136 -0.08 -31.26 -31.57
N LEU A 137 -1.11 -30.98 -32.38
CA LEU A 137 -1.97 -29.82 -32.17
C LEU A 137 -3.13 -30.19 -31.24
N THR A 138 -3.51 -29.23 -30.39
CA THR A 138 -4.68 -29.32 -29.54
C THR A 138 -5.81 -28.42 -30.06
N THR A 139 -7.07 -28.80 -29.88
CA THR A 139 -8.23 -27.98 -30.23
C THR A 139 -8.69 -27.23 -29.00
N GLU A 140 -9.44 -26.14 -29.20
CA GLU A 140 -10.00 -25.33 -28.10
C GLU A 140 -10.87 -26.17 -27.14
N ALA A 141 -11.61 -27.13 -27.68
CA ALA A 141 -12.41 -28.09 -26.91
C ALA A 141 -11.56 -28.96 -25.97
N SER A 142 -10.34 -29.32 -26.37
CA SER A 142 -9.43 -30.12 -25.54
C SER A 142 -8.67 -29.28 -24.49
N LEU A 143 -8.55 -27.95 -24.69
CA LEU A 143 -7.97 -27.04 -23.71
C LEU A 143 -8.94 -26.75 -22.56
N SER A 144 -10.26 -26.75 -22.85
CA SER A 144 -11.31 -26.46 -21.87
C SER A 144 -11.80 -27.68 -21.08
N SER A 145 -11.51 -28.89 -21.56
CA SER A 145 -11.93 -30.13 -20.90
C SER A 145 -10.77 -31.12 -20.76
N ASN A 146 -10.45 -31.52 -19.55
CA ASN A 146 -9.55 -32.63 -19.23
C ASN A 146 -10.17 -34.00 -19.61
N LYS A 147 -11.16 -34.08 -20.54
CA LYS A 147 -11.79 -35.30 -21.01
C LYS A 147 -11.31 -35.60 -22.42
N ALA A 148 -10.49 -36.62 -22.53
CA ALA A 148 -10.17 -37.25 -23.83
C ALA A 148 -11.47 -37.69 -24.52
N LEU A 149 -11.79 -37.07 -25.65
CA LEU A 149 -12.86 -37.54 -26.55
C LEU A 149 -12.34 -38.75 -27.34
N HIS A 150 -12.86 -39.94 -26.98
CA HIS A 150 -12.73 -41.13 -27.84
C HIS A 150 -13.75 -41.00 -28.99
N THR A 151 -13.27 -40.59 -30.15
CA THR A 151 -14.06 -40.64 -31.41
C THR A 151 -13.57 -41.78 -32.29
N GLY A 152 -14.48 -42.58 -32.83
CA GLY A 152 -14.23 -43.68 -33.74
C GLY A 152 -13.71 -43.23 -35.11
N PRO A 153 -13.17 -44.17 -35.95
CA PRO A 153 -12.43 -43.82 -37.16
C PRO A 153 -13.27 -43.23 -38.31
N ASP A 154 -14.59 -43.37 -38.34
CA ASP A 154 -15.43 -42.97 -39.48
C ASP A 154 -16.08 -41.57 -39.40
N GLU A 155 -16.00 -40.90 -38.27
CA GLU A 155 -16.52 -39.54 -38.10
C GLU A 155 -15.49 -38.43 -38.39
N LYS A 156 -14.31 -38.79 -38.87
CA LYS A 156 -13.15 -37.86 -38.90
C LYS A 156 -13.21 -36.81 -40.00
N ALA A 157 -13.94 -36.97 -41.07
CA ALA A 157 -13.94 -36.02 -42.19
C ALA A 157 -14.87 -34.83 -41.94
N ASP A 158 -16.07 -35.06 -41.38
CA ASP A 158 -17.01 -33.97 -41.06
C ASP A 158 -16.67 -33.27 -39.74
N ALA A 159 -16.05 -33.99 -38.81
CA ALA A 159 -15.60 -33.42 -37.55
C ALA A 159 -14.38 -32.45 -37.71
N LEU A 160 -13.59 -32.59 -38.76
CA LEU A 160 -12.47 -31.68 -39.05
C LEU A 160 -12.93 -30.29 -39.49
N ALA A 161 -14.06 -30.17 -40.15
CA ALA A 161 -14.65 -28.88 -40.56
C ALA A 161 -15.34 -28.15 -39.43
N ALA A 162 -15.77 -28.86 -38.39
CA ALA A 162 -16.44 -28.31 -37.21
C ALA A 162 -15.51 -27.99 -36.04
N GLN A 163 -14.22 -28.30 -36.16
CA GLN A 163 -13.24 -28.02 -35.10
C GLN A 163 -12.88 -26.55 -35.10
N GLY A 164 -13.06 -25.91 -33.95
CA GLY A 164 -12.62 -24.55 -33.68
C GLY A 164 -11.11 -24.35 -33.90
N PRO A 165 -10.57 -23.18 -33.58
CA PRO A 165 -9.16 -22.86 -33.80
C PRO A 165 -8.24 -23.89 -33.16
N LYS A 166 -7.20 -24.29 -33.93
CA LYS A 166 -6.16 -25.23 -33.48
C LYS A 166 -5.08 -24.47 -32.72
N TYR A 167 -4.54 -25.10 -31.71
CA TYR A 167 -3.47 -24.53 -30.90
C TYR A 167 -2.26 -25.49 -30.86
N PHE A 168 -1.09 -24.87 -30.87
CA PHE A 168 0.15 -25.50 -30.52
C PHE A 168 0.50 -25.11 -29.08
N THR A 169 0.66 -26.09 -28.20
CA THR A 169 1.00 -25.86 -26.80
C THR A 169 2.48 -26.11 -26.59
N ILE A 170 3.14 -25.15 -25.99
CA ILE A 170 4.50 -25.28 -25.48
C ILE A 170 4.37 -25.32 -23.95
N ASP A 171 4.52 -26.52 -23.40
CA ASP A 171 4.46 -26.76 -21.97
C ASP A 171 5.83 -26.55 -21.33
N ASP A 172 5.79 -26.31 -20.03
CA ASP A 172 6.96 -26.27 -19.15
C ASP A 172 7.98 -25.20 -19.53
N VAL A 173 7.49 -24.10 -20.10
CA VAL A 173 8.33 -22.93 -20.42
C VAL A 173 8.73 -22.24 -19.12
N LEU A 174 10.03 -22.09 -18.92
CA LEU A 174 10.54 -21.34 -17.80
C LEU A 174 10.54 -19.84 -18.12
N GLU A 175 9.80 -19.09 -17.32
CA GLU A 175 9.64 -17.65 -17.44
C GLU A 175 10.42 -16.92 -16.36
N LEU A 176 11.20 -15.91 -16.75
CA LEU A 176 11.66 -14.88 -15.81
C LEU A 176 10.60 -13.79 -15.75
N ALA A 177 9.95 -13.67 -14.61
CA ALA A 177 8.89 -12.70 -14.36
C ALA A 177 9.36 -11.60 -13.41
N TYR A 178 8.81 -10.41 -13.61
CA TYR A 178 9.03 -9.24 -12.75
C TYR A 178 7.69 -8.65 -12.32
N GLN A 179 7.58 -8.34 -11.04
CA GLN A 179 6.41 -7.75 -10.43
C GLN A 179 6.81 -6.46 -9.72
N TYR A 180 6.09 -5.37 -10.01
CA TYR A 180 6.28 -4.08 -9.35
C TYR A 180 4.94 -3.57 -8.84
N ARG A 181 4.94 -3.06 -7.60
CA ARG A 181 3.80 -2.37 -6.98
C ARG A 181 4.29 -1.20 -6.17
N SER A 182 3.63 -0.07 -6.28
CA SER A 182 3.87 1.08 -5.42
C SER A 182 2.61 1.42 -4.63
N GLY A 183 2.78 2.13 -3.55
CA GLY A 183 1.69 2.60 -2.73
C GLY A 183 2.04 3.85 -1.96
N HIS A 184 1.02 4.66 -1.74
CA HIS A 184 1.06 5.87 -0.93
C HIS A 184 -0.12 5.80 0.04
N LEU A 185 0.11 6.09 1.31
CA LEU A 185 -0.89 6.07 2.37
C LEU A 185 -0.79 7.33 3.23
N TYR A 186 -1.96 7.83 3.61
CA TYR A 186 -2.15 8.81 4.67
C TYR A 186 -2.85 8.13 5.83
N LEU A 187 -2.23 8.14 7.00
CA LEU A 187 -2.69 7.38 8.17
C LEU A 187 -2.83 8.30 9.38
N ASP A 188 -3.77 7.97 10.25
CA ASP A 188 -3.85 8.58 11.57
C ASP A 188 -2.72 8.08 12.50
N GLY A 189 -2.66 8.61 13.71
CA GLY A 189 -1.66 8.20 14.72
C GLY A 189 -1.73 6.72 15.13
N LYS A 190 -2.81 6.01 14.79
CA LYS A 190 -3.03 4.59 15.07
C LYS A 190 -2.81 3.70 13.85
N GLY A 191 -2.48 4.28 12.70
CA GLY A 191 -2.27 3.55 11.45
C GLY A 191 -3.54 3.23 10.67
N VAL A 192 -4.64 3.94 10.91
CA VAL A 192 -5.88 3.85 10.11
C VAL A 192 -5.81 4.86 8.97
N GLU A 193 -6.27 4.47 7.77
CA GLU A 193 -6.28 5.37 6.60
C GLU A 193 -7.15 6.61 6.88
N ASP A 194 -6.57 7.80 6.63
CA ASP A 194 -7.17 9.11 6.89
C ASP A 194 -7.31 9.92 5.61
N ARG A 195 -8.48 9.79 4.96
CA ARG A 195 -8.79 10.50 3.71
C ARG A 195 -8.95 12.02 3.90
N GLU A 196 -9.27 12.47 5.11
CA GLU A 196 -9.40 13.90 5.37
C GLU A 196 -8.03 14.54 5.48
N PHE A 197 -7.10 13.86 6.13
CA PHE A 197 -5.71 14.27 6.15
C PHE A 197 -5.10 14.32 4.74
N GLU A 198 -5.36 13.33 3.89
CA GLU A 198 -4.96 13.32 2.48
C GLU A 198 -5.42 14.59 1.75
N LYS A 199 -6.72 14.94 1.87
CA LYS A 199 -7.28 16.15 1.27
C LYS A 199 -6.68 17.43 1.84
N MET A 200 -6.45 17.45 3.15
CA MET A 200 -5.85 18.59 3.84
C MET A 200 -4.39 18.77 3.41
N ARG A 201 -3.62 17.68 3.35
CA ARG A 201 -2.20 17.71 2.97
C ARG A 201 -1.97 18.36 1.60
N GLY A 202 -2.86 18.12 0.64
CA GLY A 202 -2.80 18.73 -0.68
C GLY A 202 -3.16 20.22 -0.73
N ARG A 203 -3.74 20.80 0.34
CA ARG A 203 -4.22 22.18 0.37
C ARG A 203 -3.34 23.12 1.19
N TYR A 204 -2.60 22.60 2.17
CA TYR A 204 -1.87 23.41 3.14
C TYR A 204 -0.36 23.24 2.97
N GLU A 205 0.28 24.29 2.47
CA GLU A 205 1.73 24.33 2.21
C GLU A 205 2.55 24.84 3.41
N LYS A 206 1.90 25.49 4.40
CA LYS A 206 2.60 26.07 5.54
C LYS A 206 2.92 25.01 6.60
N LEU A 207 4.08 24.41 6.44
CA LEU A 207 4.64 23.41 7.34
C LEU A 207 5.95 23.94 7.92
N GLU A 208 6.17 23.64 9.19
CA GLU A 208 7.42 23.92 9.87
C GLU A 208 8.14 22.61 10.15
N SER A 209 9.37 22.46 9.64
CA SER A 209 10.19 21.28 9.91
C SER A 209 10.65 21.25 11.36
N LEU A 210 10.37 20.16 12.06
CA LEU A 210 10.80 20.01 13.45
C LEU A 210 12.28 19.65 13.56
N SER A 211 12.92 19.16 12.48
CA SER A 211 14.36 18.87 12.47
C SER A 211 15.21 20.14 12.55
N GLU A 212 14.65 21.29 12.16
CA GLU A 212 15.31 22.60 12.17
C GLU A 212 15.11 23.36 13.49
N ARG A 213 14.21 22.88 14.35
CA ARG A 213 13.97 23.50 15.67
C ARG A 213 14.99 23.01 16.70
N THR A 214 15.69 23.96 17.30
CA THR A 214 16.62 23.68 18.41
C THR A 214 15.91 23.42 19.74
N ASN A 215 14.68 23.92 19.91
CA ASN A 215 13.86 23.75 21.12
C ASN A 215 12.47 23.22 20.75
N ILE A 216 12.33 21.90 20.72
CA ILE A 216 11.01 21.25 20.67
C ILE A 216 10.44 21.31 22.09
N ASP A 217 9.26 21.94 22.25
CA ASP A 217 8.55 21.96 23.53
C ASP A 217 8.42 20.56 24.13
N ASP A 218 8.51 20.46 25.45
CA ASP A 218 8.43 19.14 26.13
C ASP A 218 7.13 18.40 25.82
N LEU A 219 6.05 19.15 25.62
CA LEU A 219 4.76 18.60 25.20
C LEU A 219 4.87 17.89 23.84
N LEU A 220 5.51 18.52 22.85
CA LEU A 220 5.69 17.94 21.52
C LEU A 220 6.62 16.73 21.55
N LYS A 221 7.64 16.72 22.44
CA LYS A 221 8.53 15.55 22.64
C LYS A 221 7.76 14.31 23.10
N GLY A 222 6.77 14.49 24.02
CA GLY A 222 5.89 13.40 24.44
C GLY A 222 5.09 12.82 23.29
N HIS A 223 4.42 13.66 22.52
CA HIS A 223 3.65 13.25 21.34
C HIS A 223 4.52 12.62 20.24
N LEU A 224 5.76 13.07 20.07
CA LEU A 224 6.72 12.48 19.15
C LEU A 224 7.08 11.05 19.57
N LYS A 225 7.31 10.81 20.86
CA LYS A 225 7.59 9.47 21.40
C LYS A 225 6.42 8.53 21.14
N ASP A 226 5.20 8.95 21.48
CA ASP A 226 3.99 8.13 21.29
C ASP A 226 3.74 7.81 19.80
N ALA A 227 3.96 8.79 18.92
CA ALA A 227 3.87 8.56 17.48
C ALA A 227 4.91 7.55 16.98
N MET A 228 6.15 7.61 17.50
CA MET A 228 7.22 6.70 17.10
C MET A 228 6.97 5.25 17.53
N GLU A 229 6.25 5.02 18.63
CA GLU A 229 5.83 3.68 19.03
C GLU A 229 4.93 3.01 17.98
N ASN A 230 4.14 3.80 17.26
CA ASN A 230 3.25 3.34 16.18
C ASN A 230 3.93 3.23 14.81
N LYS A 231 5.20 3.62 14.67
CA LYS A 231 5.93 3.58 13.40
C LYS A 231 5.84 2.21 12.71
N LYS A 232 6.01 1.13 13.48
CA LYS A 232 5.92 -0.24 12.96
C LYS A 232 4.55 -0.53 12.34
N VAL A 233 3.47 -0.08 12.97
CA VAL A 233 2.10 -0.28 12.46
C VAL A 233 1.93 0.40 11.09
N VAL A 234 2.47 1.61 10.94
CA VAL A 234 2.44 2.37 9.68
C VAL A 234 3.14 1.61 8.55
N PHE A 235 4.31 1.04 8.85
CA PHE A 235 5.03 0.19 7.89
C PHE A 235 4.28 -1.08 7.51
N ASP A 236 3.72 -1.76 8.51
CA ASP A 236 2.97 -2.99 8.29
C ASP A 236 1.75 -2.73 7.40
N LYS A 237 1.09 -1.58 7.53
CA LYS A 237 -0.02 -1.17 6.65
C LYS A 237 0.41 -0.98 5.19
N LEU A 238 1.51 -0.28 4.94
CA LEU A 238 2.02 -0.14 3.57
C LEU A 238 2.43 -1.51 3.01
N ARG A 239 3.13 -2.32 3.82
CA ARG A 239 3.55 -3.67 3.43
C ARG A 239 2.35 -4.55 3.08
N GLU A 240 1.30 -4.59 3.90
CA GLU A 240 0.06 -5.31 3.64
C GLU A 240 -0.61 -4.88 2.33
N LYS A 241 -0.49 -3.60 1.96
CA LYS A 241 -1.10 -3.05 0.76
C LYS A 241 -0.35 -3.46 -0.52
N ILE A 242 0.97 -3.39 -0.52
CA ILE A 242 1.76 -3.51 -1.76
C ILE A 242 2.58 -4.79 -1.87
N VAL A 243 2.97 -5.42 -0.75
CA VAL A 243 3.75 -6.67 -0.79
C VAL A 243 2.82 -7.83 -1.07
N ARG A 244 3.00 -8.47 -2.23
CA ARG A 244 2.27 -9.67 -2.63
C ARG A 244 3.27 -10.70 -3.11
N PRO A 245 3.26 -11.91 -2.55
CA PRO A 245 4.03 -13.02 -3.10
C PRO A 245 3.55 -13.30 -4.53
N PRO A 246 4.47 -13.64 -5.45
CA PRO A 246 4.09 -14.07 -6.78
C PRO A 246 3.36 -15.42 -6.74
N GLU A 247 2.45 -15.60 -7.68
CA GLU A 247 1.75 -16.89 -7.83
C GLU A 247 2.62 -17.86 -8.61
N ASN A 248 2.56 -19.15 -8.23
CA ASN A 248 3.20 -20.27 -8.95
C ASN A 248 4.69 -20.07 -9.25
N PHE A 249 5.45 -19.49 -8.32
CA PHE A 249 6.89 -19.32 -8.53
C PHE A 249 7.70 -20.59 -8.19
N ASN A 250 8.79 -20.76 -8.89
CA ASN A 250 9.77 -21.80 -8.62
C ASN A 250 10.91 -21.28 -7.77
N LYS A 251 11.39 -20.08 -8.08
CA LYS A 251 12.50 -19.44 -7.36
C LYS A 251 12.35 -17.93 -7.35
N ILE A 252 12.59 -17.32 -6.20
CA ILE A 252 12.72 -15.88 -6.04
C ILE A 252 14.18 -15.48 -6.28
N LEU A 253 14.39 -14.52 -7.17
CA LEU A 253 15.71 -13.92 -7.44
C LEU A 253 15.93 -12.67 -6.61
N SER A 254 14.90 -11.83 -6.53
CA SER A 254 14.92 -10.64 -5.70
C SER A 254 13.53 -10.38 -5.12
N ASN A 255 13.51 -9.92 -3.89
CA ASN A 255 12.29 -9.53 -3.20
C ASN A 255 12.62 -8.27 -2.38
N ARG A 256 12.30 -7.10 -2.93
CA ARG A 256 12.68 -5.81 -2.36
C ARG A 256 11.43 -5.01 -2.00
N PHE A 257 11.32 -4.67 -0.74
CA PHE A 257 10.35 -3.69 -0.25
C PHE A 257 11.11 -2.47 0.25
N GLU A 258 10.81 -1.30 -0.29
CA GLU A 258 11.48 -0.05 0.05
C GLU A 258 10.47 1.05 0.34
N VAL A 259 10.69 1.76 1.42
CA VAL A 259 9.97 2.98 1.76
C VAL A 259 10.80 4.16 1.25
N THR A 260 10.23 4.92 0.33
CA THR A 260 10.87 6.07 -0.32
C THR A 260 10.63 7.36 0.44
N GLN A 261 9.47 7.45 1.13
CA GLN A 261 9.10 8.62 1.91
C GLN A 261 8.39 8.20 3.19
N LEU A 262 8.78 8.84 4.29
CA LEU A 262 8.10 8.71 5.58
C LEU A 262 8.09 10.05 6.28
N ASN A 263 6.90 10.64 6.41
CA ASN A 263 6.70 11.92 7.06
C ASN A 263 5.72 11.76 8.22
N LEU A 264 6.05 12.41 9.32
CA LEU A 264 5.19 12.54 10.49
C LEU A 264 4.73 14.01 10.60
N PHE A 265 3.44 14.21 10.64
CA PHE A 265 2.82 15.53 10.77
C PHE A 265 2.13 15.65 12.10
N PHE A 266 2.27 16.81 12.75
CA PHE A 266 1.50 17.17 13.92
C PHE A 266 0.49 18.24 13.55
N ILE A 267 -0.79 17.94 13.80
CA ILE A 267 -1.89 18.84 13.61
C ILE A 267 -2.28 19.39 15.00
N PRO A 268 -2.11 20.68 15.25
CA PRO A 268 -2.53 21.26 16.52
C PRO A 268 -4.06 21.41 16.57
N PHE A 269 -4.62 21.08 17.73
CA PHE A 269 -6.02 21.30 18.07
C PHE A 269 -6.10 22.19 19.29
N TYR A 270 -6.94 23.21 19.24
CA TYR A 270 -7.30 23.97 20.42
C TYR A 270 -8.42 23.26 21.16
N VAL A 271 -8.22 22.99 22.45
CA VAL A 271 -9.19 22.31 23.30
C VAL A 271 -9.75 23.30 24.30
N TYR A 272 -11.05 23.53 24.22
CA TYR A 272 -11.80 24.44 25.11
C TYR A 272 -12.72 23.61 25.99
N ARG A 273 -12.77 23.96 27.30
CA ARG A 273 -13.67 23.32 28.25
C ARG A 273 -14.76 24.31 28.66
N TYR A 274 -15.98 23.89 28.49
CA TYR A 274 -17.15 24.69 28.85
C TYR A 274 -17.96 24.00 29.94
N ARG A 275 -18.58 24.83 30.82
CA ARG A 275 -19.47 24.38 31.89
C ARG A 275 -20.89 24.95 31.68
N HIS A 276 -21.87 24.09 31.85
CA HIS A 276 -23.28 24.48 31.91
C HIS A 276 -24.05 23.59 32.88
N LEU A 277 -24.75 24.14 33.88
CA LEU A 277 -25.54 23.40 34.88
C LEU A 277 -24.75 22.23 35.54
N GLY A 278 -23.49 22.46 35.87
CA GLY A 278 -22.61 21.47 36.49
C GLY A 278 -22.02 20.43 35.52
N LYS A 279 -22.47 20.36 34.26
CA LYS A 279 -21.86 19.51 33.24
C LYS A 279 -20.69 20.24 32.60
N ILE A 280 -19.58 19.52 32.43
CA ILE A 280 -18.40 19.98 31.69
C ILE A 280 -18.33 19.22 30.38
N GLN A 281 -18.13 19.95 29.30
CA GLN A 281 -17.90 19.38 27.96
C GLN A 281 -16.69 20.03 27.32
N GLU A 282 -16.02 19.26 26.45
CA GLU A 282 -14.85 19.70 25.69
C GLU A 282 -15.24 19.94 24.24
N MET A 283 -14.66 21.00 23.68
CA MET A 283 -14.74 21.34 22.27
C MET A 283 -13.33 21.37 21.71
N ARG A 284 -13.11 20.66 20.64
CA ARG A 284 -11.84 20.62 19.92
C ARG A 284 -11.97 21.36 18.61
N ILE A 285 -11.07 22.29 18.34
CA ILE A 285 -11.02 23.05 17.09
C ILE A 285 -9.75 22.69 16.35
N HIS A 286 -9.92 22.18 15.15
CA HIS A 286 -8.81 21.92 14.23
C HIS A 286 -8.16 23.25 13.86
N SER A 287 -6.94 23.48 14.33
CA SER A 287 -6.31 24.80 14.25
C SER A 287 -5.95 25.26 12.83
N VAL A 288 -5.97 24.34 11.86
CA VAL A 288 -5.66 24.64 10.45
C VAL A 288 -6.95 24.92 9.66
N THR A 289 -7.97 24.07 9.81
CA THR A 289 -9.22 24.17 9.04
C THR A 289 -10.29 25.02 9.72
N GLY A 290 -10.24 25.15 11.05
CA GLY A 290 -11.30 25.78 11.85
C GLY A 290 -12.50 24.86 12.10
N GLU A 291 -12.41 23.60 11.73
CA GLU A 291 -13.45 22.61 11.97
C GLU A 291 -13.60 22.33 13.47
N VAL A 292 -14.82 22.19 13.91
CA VAL A 292 -15.18 22.04 15.32
C VAL A 292 -15.64 20.62 15.57
N PHE A 293 -15.06 19.97 16.58
CA PHE A 293 -15.40 18.62 17.04
C PHE A 293 -15.89 18.68 18.49
N GLU A 294 -16.92 17.92 18.78
CA GLU A 294 -17.55 17.78 20.10
C GLU A 294 -17.13 16.48 20.79
#